data_230e279b5d6b82114286a7d913d1fe8d
#
_entry.id   230e279b5d6b82114286a7d913d1fe8d
#
_cell.length_a   1.000
_cell.length_b   1.000
_cell.length_c   1.000
_cell.angle_alpha   90.00
_cell.angle_beta   90.00
_cell.angle_gamma   90.00
#
_symmetry.space_group_name_H-M   'P 1'
#
loop_
_entity.id
_entity.type
_entity.pdbx_description
1 polymer ?
#
loop_
_entity_poly.entity_id
_entity_poly.type
_entity_poly.pdbx_seq_one_letter_code
_entity_poly.pdbx_strand_id
1 'polypeptide(L)'
;MCCGAFGISSWRGANAVDSVVMLDVNPSLSMTVSSKERVLSVTPFNQDAEVILGDMDLTGTDLDVAVNALIGSMLQNGYLSDIQNAILVSVENQDAAKSAQLQQHLTDTINSVFQGGSLEGAVLSQTVTESADLNALAQQYGISVGKASLIQEVIAQDSTLTFASLAPLSVNEIAL
;
A
#
# COMPACT_ATOMS: atom_id res chain seq x y z
N MET A 1 -8.23 -13.34 -51.14
CA MET A 1 -7.96 -12.04 -50.48
C MET A 1 -8.46 -12.16 -49.05
N CYS A 2 -7.56 -12.49 -48.14
CA CYS A 2 -7.86 -12.57 -46.71
C CYS A 2 -7.06 -11.48 -46.03
N CYS A 3 -7.69 -10.38 -45.61
CA CYS A 3 -7.08 -9.40 -44.74
C CYS A 3 -7.21 -9.91 -43.32
N GLY A 4 -6.08 -10.41 -42.79
CA GLY A 4 -5.95 -10.74 -41.39
C GLY A 4 -5.84 -9.49 -40.54
N ALA A 5 -6.87 -9.21 -39.78
CA ALA A 5 -6.82 -8.27 -38.68
C ALA A 5 -6.26 -8.99 -37.46
N PHE A 6 -4.94 -9.13 -37.38
CA PHE A 6 -4.28 -9.66 -36.20
C PHE A 6 -3.71 -8.54 -35.34
N GLY A 7 -4.19 -8.45 -34.09
CA GLY A 7 -3.31 -8.20 -32.98
C GLY A 7 -3.11 -6.76 -32.51
N ILE A 8 -4.18 -6.04 -32.07
CA ILE A 8 -3.97 -4.81 -31.27
C ILE A 8 -4.48 -4.96 -29.82
N SER A 9 -5.05 -6.09 -29.46
CA SER A 9 -5.68 -6.27 -28.12
C SER A 9 -4.74 -6.71 -27.00
N SER A 10 -3.53 -7.18 -27.31
CA SER A 10 -2.62 -7.69 -26.27
C SER A 10 -1.71 -6.64 -25.63
N TRP A 11 -1.55 -5.48 -26.23
CA TRP A 11 -0.71 -4.40 -25.69
C TRP A 11 -1.42 -3.55 -24.63
N ARG A 12 -2.76 -3.46 -24.65
CA ARG A 12 -3.52 -2.72 -23.64
C ARG A 12 -3.68 -3.46 -22.33
N GLY A 13 -3.61 -4.79 -22.31
CA GLY A 13 -3.76 -5.59 -21.10
C GLY A 13 -2.53 -5.60 -20.19
N ALA A 14 -1.33 -5.46 -20.75
CA ALA A 14 -0.08 -5.57 -19.97
C ALA A 14 0.23 -4.32 -19.12
N ASN A 15 -0.33 -3.17 -19.46
CA ASN A 15 -0.15 -1.90 -18.75
C ASN A 15 -1.45 -1.39 -18.11
N ALA A 16 -2.49 -2.22 -18.04
CA ALA A 16 -3.71 -1.89 -17.31
C ALA A 16 -3.50 -2.11 -15.81
N VAL A 17 -4.10 -1.24 -14.99
CA VAL A 17 -4.13 -1.44 -13.54
C VAL A 17 -4.91 -2.71 -13.22
N ASP A 18 -4.28 -3.64 -12.53
CA ASP A 18 -4.87 -4.88 -12.03
C ASP A 18 -5.15 -4.78 -10.53
N SER A 19 -4.22 -4.22 -9.79
CA SER A 19 -4.32 -4.07 -8.34
C SER A 19 -3.82 -2.70 -7.87
N VAL A 20 -4.28 -2.29 -6.70
CA VAL A 20 -3.73 -1.16 -5.96
C VAL A 20 -3.17 -1.68 -4.64
N VAL A 21 -1.91 -1.37 -4.37
CA VAL A 21 -1.21 -1.71 -3.13
C VAL A 21 -0.96 -0.42 -2.36
N MET A 22 -1.37 -0.39 -1.10
CA MET A 22 -1.15 0.72 -0.20
C MET A 22 -0.21 0.30 0.92
N LEU A 23 0.73 1.18 1.24
CA LEU A 23 1.68 1.02 2.35
C LEU A 23 1.52 2.21 3.29
N ASP A 24 1.24 1.91 4.54
CA ASP A 24 1.03 2.90 5.59
C ASP A 24 1.88 2.57 6.81
N VAL A 25 2.61 3.58 7.27
CA VAL A 25 3.32 3.60 8.56
C VAL A 25 2.93 4.90 9.26
N ASN A 26 3.68 5.97 9.10
CA ASN A 26 3.27 7.35 9.20
C ASN A 26 3.23 7.95 7.78
N PRO A 27 4.27 7.74 6.93
CA PRO A 27 4.10 7.88 5.49
C PRO A 27 2.93 7.04 5.00
N SER A 28 2.15 7.58 4.07
CA SER A 28 1.00 6.94 3.46
C SER A 28 1.11 7.07 1.94
N LEU A 29 1.19 5.96 1.24
CA LEU A 29 1.32 5.95 -0.23
C LEU A 29 0.59 4.76 -0.86
N SER A 30 0.28 4.87 -2.15
CA SER A 30 -0.23 3.77 -2.96
C SER A 30 0.58 3.55 -4.21
N MET A 31 0.55 2.32 -4.69
CA MET A 31 1.10 1.89 -5.97
C MET A 31 -0.01 1.26 -6.81
N THR A 32 -0.16 1.69 -8.05
CA THR A 32 -0.94 0.93 -9.03
C THR A 32 -0.04 -0.10 -9.68
N VAL A 33 -0.55 -1.31 -9.83
CA VAL A 33 0.23 -2.49 -10.24
C VAL A 33 -0.47 -3.19 -11.39
N SER A 34 0.31 -3.64 -12.37
CA SER A 34 -0.19 -4.45 -13.48
C SER A 34 -0.39 -5.91 -13.08
N SER A 35 -1.08 -6.69 -13.92
CA SER A 35 -1.24 -8.13 -13.75
C SER A 35 0.05 -8.95 -13.73
N LYS A 36 1.17 -8.32 -14.08
CA LYS A 36 2.53 -8.90 -14.00
C LYS A 36 3.32 -8.39 -12.80
N GLU A 37 2.64 -7.83 -11.82
CA GLU A 37 3.24 -7.26 -10.60
C GLU A 37 4.30 -6.20 -10.89
N ARG A 38 4.08 -5.38 -11.95
CA ARG A 38 4.90 -4.22 -12.27
C ARG A 38 4.24 -2.96 -11.77
N VAL A 39 4.99 -2.11 -11.09
CA VAL A 39 4.52 -0.80 -10.64
C VAL A 39 4.24 0.08 -11.86
N LEU A 40 3.03 0.61 -11.95
CA LEU A 40 2.62 1.53 -13.00
C LEU A 40 2.72 2.99 -12.56
N SER A 41 2.37 3.27 -11.31
CA SER A 41 2.52 4.59 -10.70
C SER A 41 2.62 4.47 -9.19
N VAL A 42 3.19 5.50 -8.56
CA VAL A 42 3.23 5.66 -7.10
C VAL A 42 2.61 7.01 -6.76
N THR A 43 1.74 7.02 -5.77
CA THR A 43 1.05 8.23 -5.29
C THR A 43 1.30 8.40 -3.80
N PRO A 44 2.07 9.41 -3.39
CA PRO A 44 2.18 9.81 -1.99
C PRO A 44 0.91 10.56 -1.57
N PHE A 45 0.42 10.32 -0.34
CA PHE A 45 -0.75 10.99 0.22
C PHE A 45 -0.41 12.06 1.24
N ASN A 46 0.80 12.05 1.77
CA ASN A 46 1.28 13.04 2.73
C ASN A 46 2.75 13.41 2.47
N GLN A 47 3.21 14.45 3.15
CA GLN A 47 4.56 14.96 3.00
C GLN A 47 5.63 13.93 3.41
N ASP A 48 5.34 13.10 4.41
CA ASP A 48 6.26 12.04 4.83
C ASP A 48 6.46 11.00 3.74
N ALA A 49 5.40 10.65 3.00
CA ALA A 49 5.49 9.77 1.84
C ALA A 49 6.26 10.40 0.67
N GLU A 50 6.16 11.71 0.47
CA GLU A 50 6.98 12.42 -0.51
C GLU A 50 8.47 12.36 -0.15
N VAL A 51 8.82 12.49 1.13
CA VAL A 51 10.19 12.34 1.62
C VAL A 51 10.72 10.92 1.38
N ILE A 52 9.89 9.90 1.68
CA ILE A 52 10.26 8.49 1.45
C ILE A 52 10.51 8.21 -0.03
N LEU A 53 9.62 8.71 -0.88
CA LEU A 53 9.72 8.51 -2.33
C LEU A 53 10.94 9.25 -2.90
N GLY A 54 11.20 10.49 -2.45
CA GLY A 54 12.33 11.28 -2.90
C GLY A 54 12.41 11.35 -4.41
N ASP A 55 13.59 11.10 -4.96
CA ASP A 55 13.85 11.06 -6.40
C ASP A 55 13.72 9.65 -7.01
N MET A 56 13.17 8.67 -6.28
CA MET A 56 13.02 7.31 -6.79
C MET A 56 11.94 7.24 -7.88
N ASP A 57 12.33 6.78 -9.06
CA ASP A 57 11.38 6.37 -10.09
C ASP A 57 11.17 4.86 -10.01
N LEU A 58 10.04 4.47 -9.45
CA LEU A 58 9.66 3.07 -9.30
C LEU A 58 8.79 2.55 -10.45
N THR A 59 8.49 3.38 -11.43
CA THR A 59 7.66 3.01 -12.60
C THR A 59 8.34 1.90 -13.40
N GLY A 60 7.60 0.85 -13.71
CA GLY A 60 8.09 -0.32 -14.43
C GLY A 60 8.93 -1.28 -13.58
N THR A 61 9.17 -0.95 -12.31
CA THR A 61 9.89 -1.79 -11.37
C THR A 61 9.01 -2.97 -10.93
N ASP A 62 9.63 -4.09 -10.61
CA ASP A 62 8.97 -5.20 -9.93
C ASP A 62 8.44 -4.77 -8.56
N LEU A 63 7.24 -5.25 -8.19
CA LEU A 63 6.58 -4.82 -6.97
C LEU A 63 7.40 -5.12 -5.71
N ASP A 64 8.04 -6.28 -5.63
CA ASP A 64 8.89 -6.64 -4.48
C ASP A 64 10.10 -5.72 -4.36
N VAL A 65 10.71 -5.38 -5.50
CA VAL A 65 11.84 -4.44 -5.53
C VAL A 65 11.40 -3.04 -5.08
N ALA A 66 10.23 -2.60 -5.53
CA ALA A 66 9.67 -1.30 -5.13
C ALA A 66 9.35 -1.27 -3.62
N VAL A 67 8.71 -2.30 -3.10
CA VAL A 67 8.39 -2.41 -1.65
C VAL A 67 9.67 -2.42 -0.82
N ASN A 68 10.68 -3.20 -1.21
CA ASN A 68 11.96 -3.24 -0.51
C ASN A 68 12.68 -1.87 -0.52
N ALA A 69 12.64 -1.15 -1.64
CA ALA A 69 13.21 0.18 -1.75
C ALA A 69 12.49 1.19 -0.84
N LEU A 70 11.17 1.15 -0.79
CA LEU A 70 10.36 2.00 0.08
C LEU A 70 10.62 1.72 1.57
N ILE A 71 10.66 0.45 1.97
CA ILE A 71 11.00 0.06 3.35
C ILE A 71 12.42 0.52 3.72
N GLY A 72 13.38 0.34 2.82
CA GLY A 72 14.75 0.83 3.01
C GLY A 72 14.80 2.35 3.20
N SER A 73 14.02 3.11 2.43
CA SER A 73 13.89 4.55 2.58
C SER A 73 13.21 4.93 3.90
N MET A 74 12.17 4.20 4.32
CA MET A 74 11.52 4.42 5.62
C MET A 74 12.49 4.22 6.79
N LEU A 75 13.35 3.21 6.72
CA LEU A 75 14.42 2.99 7.70
C LEU A 75 15.44 4.12 7.71
N GLN A 76 15.92 4.54 6.54
CA GLN A 76 16.91 5.62 6.43
C GLN A 76 16.39 6.96 6.95
N ASN A 77 15.11 7.23 6.79
CA ASN A 77 14.47 8.46 7.23
C ASN A 77 13.87 8.37 8.65
N GLY A 78 14.03 7.25 9.34
CA GLY A 78 13.65 7.07 10.75
C GLY A 78 12.15 6.84 10.98
N TYR A 79 11.38 6.49 9.94
CA TYR A 79 9.98 6.09 10.08
C TYR A 79 9.80 4.64 10.54
N LEU A 80 10.82 3.83 10.35
CA LEU A 80 10.98 2.51 10.94
C LEU A 80 12.25 2.50 11.78
N SER A 81 12.24 1.76 12.87
CA SER A 81 13.36 1.65 13.83
C SER A 81 13.66 0.18 14.12
N ASP A 82 14.63 -0.08 14.98
CA ASP A 82 14.99 -1.44 15.37
C ASP A 82 13.87 -2.13 16.18
N ILE A 83 12.99 -1.36 16.81
CA ILE A 83 11.92 -1.84 17.70
C ILE A 83 10.58 -1.16 17.42
N GLN A 84 9.49 -1.89 17.67
CA GLN A 84 8.11 -1.38 17.64
C GLN A 84 7.69 -0.75 16.31
N ASN A 85 7.81 -1.52 15.24
CA ASN A 85 7.29 -1.11 13.93
C ASN A 85 5.90 -1.70 13.67
N ALA A 86 5.05 -0.95 13.00
CA ALA A 86 3.84 -1.48 12.40
C ALA A 86 3.71 -0.96 10.97
N ILE A 87 3.60 -1.85 10.02
CA ILE A 87 3.32 -1.55 8.62
C ILE A 87 1.95 -2.11 8.30
N LEU A 88 1.08 -1.27 7.75
CA LEU A 88 -0.18 -1.71 7.17
C LEU A 88 -0.02 -1.88 5.67
N VAL A 89 -0.29 -3.08 5.19
CA VAL A 89 -0.38 -3.42 3.77
C VAL A 89 -1.85 -3.59 3.42
N SER A 90 -2.34 -2.80 2.48
CA SER A 90 -3.70 -2.92 2.00
C SER A 90 -3.70 -3.23 0.51
N VAL A 91 -4.47 -4.20 0.08
CA VAL A 91 -4.57 -4.60 -1.32
C VAL A 91 -6.00 -4.47 -1.80
N GLU A 92 -6.17 -3.80 -2.92
CA GLU A 92 -7.43 -3.67 -3.63
C GLU A 92 -7.31 -4.35 -4.99
N ASN A 93 -8.21 -5.29 -5.28
CA ASN A 93 -8.37 -5.95 -6.57
C ASN A 93 -9.82 -6.39 -6.71
N GLN A 94 -10.35 -6.36 -7.92
CA GLN A 94 -11.71 -6.85 -8.21
C GLN A 94 -11.85 -8.36 -8.00
N ASP A 95 -10.76 -9.11 -8.10
CA ASP A 95 -10.70 -10.53 -7.81
C ASP A 95 -10.21 -10.75 -6.37
N ALA A 96 -11.10 -11.19 -5.49
CA ALA A 96 -10.80 -11.41 -4.07
C ALA A 96 -9.69 -12.45 -3.84
N ALA A 97 -9.58 -13.47 -4.70
CA ALA A 97 -8.53 -14.48 -4.60
C ALA A 97 -7.15 -13.88 -4.92
N LYS A 98 -7.06 -13.06 -5.97
CA LYS A 98 -5.83 -12.32 -6.31
C LYS A 98 -5.44 -11.33 -5.22
N SER A 99 -6.42 -10.60 -4.69
CA SER A 99 -6.22 -9.67 -3.57
C SER A 99 -5.59 -10.38 -2.38
N ALA A 100 -6.14 -11.52 -1.98
CA ALA A 100 -5.64 -12.32 -0.85
C ALA A 100 -4.24 -12.91 -1.13
N GLN A 101 -3.98 -13.39 -2.34
CA GLN A 101 -2.67 -13.90 -2.72
C GLN A 101 -1.60 -12.82 -2.68
N LEU A 102 -1.89 -11.66 -3.26
CA LEU A 102 -0.96 -10.52 -3.28
C LEU A 102 -0.72 -9.98 -1.87
N GLN A 103 -1.77 -9.89 -1.05
CA GLN A 103 -1.67 -9.51 0.37
C GLN A 103 -0.72 -10.45 1.13
N GLN A 104 -0.88 -11.76 0.98
CA GLN A 104 -0.02 -12.75 1.64
C GLN A 104 1.42 -12.64 1.15
N HIS A 105 1.62 -12.55 -0.15
CA HIS A 105 2.94 -12.41 -0.76
C HIS A 105 3.69 -11.17 -0.22
N LEU A 106 3.04 -10.01 -0.19
CA LEU A 106 3.63 -8.78 0.35
C LEU A 106 3.91 -8.87 1.84
N THR A 107 3.02 -9.51 2.60
CA THR A 107 3.24 -9.76 4.04
C THR A 107 4.51 -10.59 4.26
N ASP A 108 4.69 -11.64 3.47
CA ASP A 108 5.88 -12.51 3.56
C ASP A 108 7.16 -11.78 3.13
N THR A 109 7.08 -10.97 2.07
CA THR A 109 8.18 -10.12 1.59
C THR A 109 8.64 -9.15 2.69
N ILE A 110 7.72 -8.41 3.31
CA ILE A 110 8.04 -7.44 4.35
C ILE A 110 8.57 -8.12 5.62
N ASN A 111 7.96 -9.23 6.04
CA ASN A 111 8.46 -10.02 7.17
C ASN A 111 9.89 -10.52 6.94
N SER A 112 10.22 -10.90 5.70
CA SER A 112 11.59 -11.32 5.33
C SER A 112 12.59 -10.16 5.47
N VAL A 113 12.19 -8.94 5.10
CA VAL A 113 13.01 -7.73 5.30
C VAL A 113 13.23 -7.47 6.78
N PHE A 114 12.19 -7.57 7.61
CA PHE A 114 12.30 -7.38 9.05
C PHE A 114 13.24 -8.40 9.69
N GLN A 115 13.09 -9.67 9.35
CA GLN A 115 13.97 -10.73 9.86
C GLN A 115 15.42 -10.54 9.40
N GLY A 116 15.65 -10.21 8.13
CA GLY A 116 16.98 -9.94 7.58
C GLY A 116 17.66 -8.73 8.19
N GLY A 117 16.89 -7.69 8.54
CA GLY A 117 17.36 -6.47 9.19
C GLY A 117 17.42 -6.55 10.73
N SER A 118 17.00 -7.66 11.33
CA SER A 118 16.82 -7.79 12.78
C SER A 118 15.89 -6.73 13.38
N LEU A 119 14.83 -6.38 12.62
CA LEU A 119 13.82 -5.41 13.03
C LEU A 119 12.68 -6.11 13.77
N GLU A 120 12.21 -5.52 14.86
CA GLU A 120 11.02 -5.97 15.55
C GLU A 120 9.79 -5.17 15.06
N GLY A 121 8.75 -5.87 14.66
CA GLY A 121 7.54 -5.21 14.19
C GLY A 121 6.44 -6.17 13.76
N ALA A 122 5.28 -5.60 13.50
CA ALA A 122 4.11 -6.30 12.99
C ALA A 122 3.77 -5.82 11.58
N VAL A 123 3.47 -6.76 10.72
CA VAL A 123 2.84 -6.48 9.42
C VAL A 123 1.35 -6.73 9.58
N LEU A 124 0.59 -5.64 9.56
CA LEU A 124 -0.87 -5.69 9.47
C LEU A 124 -1.23 -5.77 7.99
N SER A 125 -2.13 -6.63 7.63
CA SER A 125 -2.52 -6.76 6.23
C SER A 125 -4.03 -6.92 6.08
N GLN A 126 -4.59 -6.30 5.05
CA GLN A 126 -6.01 -6.35 4.74
C GLN A 126 -6.27 -6.29 3.24
N THR A 127 -7.42 -6.78 2.84
CA THR A 127 -7.99 -6.49 1.53
C THR A 127 -9.00 -5.36 1.67
N VAL A 128 -8.99 -4.44 0.72
CA VAL A 128 -9.91 -3.29 0.70
C VAL A 128 -10.81 -3.39 -0.51
N THR A 129 -12.08 -3.08 -0.31
CA THR A 129 -13.05 -2.93 -1.40
C THR A 129 -13.31 -1.44 -1.62
N GLU A 130 -13.32 -1.02 -2.87
CA GLU A 130 -13.60 0.36 -3.22
C GLU A 130 -14.94 0.83 -2.64
N SER A 131 -14.91 1.97 -1.95
CA SER A 131 -16.07 2.61 -1.35
C SER A 131 -15.97 4.11 -1.51
N ALA A 132 -17.02 4.75 -2.02
CA ALA A 132 -17.06 6.20 -2.22
C ALA A 132 -16.87 6.95 -0.89
N ASP A 133 -17.41 6.43 0.21
CA ASP A 133 -17.29 7.03 1.54
C ASP A 133 -15.88 6.93 2.09
N LEU A 134 -15.22 5.78 1.93
CA LEU A 134 -13.82 5.61 2.32
C LEU A 134 -12.89 6.47 1.48
N ASN A 135 -13.11 6.56 0.17
CA ASN A 135 -12.35 7.42 -0.72
C ASN A 135 -12.46 8.89 -0.32
N ALA A 136 -13.67 9.35 0.02
CA ALA A 136 -13.88 10.73 0.49
C ALA A 136 -13.16 11.01 1.81
N LEU A 137 -13.21 10.10 2.77
CA LEU A 137 -12.49 10.20 4.04
C LEU A 137 -10.96 10.20 3.84
N ALA A 138 -10.46 9.29 3.02
CA ALA A 138 -9.04 9.20 2.70
C ALA A 138 -8.52 10.51 2.09
N GLN A 139 -9.25 11.08 1.13
CA GLN A 139 -8.91 12.36 0.52
C GLN A 139 -8.97 13.52 1.52
N GLN A 140 -10.01 13.56 2.35
CA GLN A 140 -10.19 14.61 3.35
C GLN A 140 -9.02 14.69 4.34
N TYR A 141 -8.47 13.54 4.73
CA TYR A 141 -7.43 13.45 5.73
C TYR A 141 -6.01 13.23 5.15
N GLY A 142 -5.86 13.15 3.83
CA GLY A 142 -4.55 12.92 3.19
C GLY A 142 -3.91 11.61 3.57
N ILE A 143 -4.68 10.53 3.60
CA ILE A 143 -4.26 9.17 3.94
C ILE A 143 -4.71 8.18 2.85
N SER A 144 -4.19 6.96 2.88
CA SER A 144 -4.66 5.90 1.99
C SER A 144 -6.08 5.42 2.35
N VAL A 145 -6.76 4.81 1.38
CA VAL A 145 -8.04 4.12 1.64
C VAL A 145 -7.84 2.95 2.61
N GLY A 146 -6.68 2.29 2.57
CA GLY A 146 -6.32 1.23 3.50
C GLY A 146 -6.25 1.72 4.95
N LYS A 147 -5.56 2.83 5.20
CA LYS A 147 -5.51 3.44 6.54
C LYS A 147 -6.89 3.93 6.97
N ALA A 148 -7.69 4.49 6.06
CA ALA A 148 -9.05 4.90 6.34
C ALA A 148 -9.94 3.71 6.75
N SER A 149 -9.79 2.56 6.12
CA SER A 149 -10.48 1.31 6.49
C SER A 149 -10.09 0.85 7.89
N LEU A 150 -8.81 0.81 8.22
CA LEU A 150 -8.33 0.47 9.57
C LEU A 150 -8.94 1.41 10.63
N ILE A 151 -8.95 2.71 10.39
CA ILE A 151 -9.52 3.68 11.30
C ILE A 151 -11.03 3.43 11.52
N GLN A 152 -11.78 3.11 10.47
CA GLN A 152 -13.20 2.75 10.62
C GLN A 152 -13.40 1.51 11.46
N GLU A 153 -12.55 0.49 11.31
CA GLU A 153 -12.63 -0.72 12.14
C GLU A 153 -12.36 -0.42 13.62
N VAL A 154 -11.37 0.42 13.89
CA VAL A 154 -11.05 0.86 15.27
C VAL A 154 -12.21 1.65 15.90
N ILE A 155 -12.80 2.60 15.16
CA ILE A 155 -13.96 3.37 15.62
C ILE A 155 -15.19 2.46 15.85
N ALA A 156 -15.36 1.42 15.05
CA ALA A 156 -16.43 0.44 15.24
C ALA A 156 -16.29 -0.35 16.55
N GLN A 157 -15.06 -0.52 17.06
CA GLN A 157 -14.77 -1.18 18.33
C GLN A 157 -14.84 -0.21 19.51
N ASP A 158 -14.44 1.04 19.31
CA ASP A 158 -14.52 2.10 20.32
C ASP A 158 -15.12 3.38 19.73
N SER A 159 -16.40 3.56 19.93
CA SER A 159 -17.16 4.72 19.43
C SER A 159 -16.83 6.05 20.11
N THR A 160 -15.95 6.07 21.10
CA THR A 160 -15.44 7.32 21.71
C THR A 160 -14.35 7.96 20.86
N LEU A 161 -13.72 7.19 19.98
CA LEU A 161 -12.71 7.65 19.06
C LEU A 161 -13.33 8.31 17.82
N THR A 162 -12.60 9.23 17.21
CA THR A 162 -13.04 9.94 16.00
C THR A 162 -12.02 9.80 14.89
N PHE A 163 -12.47 9.90 13.65
CA PHE A 163 -11.60 9.87 12.50
C PHE A 163 -10.52 10.97 12.55
N ALA A 164 -10.91 12.17 12.97
CA ALA A 164 -10.00 13.30 13.12
C ALA A 164 -8.90 13.08 14.17
N SER A 165 -9.19 12.31 15.21
CA SER A 165 -8.18 11.97 16.25
C SER A 165 -7.20 10.89 15.80
N LEU A 166 -7.63 9.97 14.94
CA LEU A 166 -6.82 8.82 14.52
C LEU A 166 -6.04 9.07 13.22
N ALA A 167 -6.58 9.85 12.30
CA ALA A 167 -5.95 10.08 11.01
C ALA A 167 -4.49 10.60 11.05
N PRO A 168 -4.10 11.52 11.99
CA PRO A 168 -2.73 11.98 12.09
C PRO A 168 -1.78 10.99 12.77
N LEU A 169 -2.28 9.93 13.39
CA LEU A 169 -1.46 8.94 14.09
C LEU A 169 -0.80 7.98 13.11
N SER A 170 0.36 7.45 13.51
CA SER A 170 1.00 6.33 12.80
C SER A 170 0.18 5.04 12.94
N VAL A 171 0.43 4.07 12.06
CA VAL A 171 -0.22 2.75 12.17
C VAL A 171 0.08 2.08 13.50
N ASN A 172 1.31 2.23 14.00
CA ASN A 172 1.70 1.69 15.29
C ASN A 172 0.87 2.27 16.46
N GLU A 173 0.58 3.56 16.44
CA GLU A 173 -0.25 4.23 17.46
C GLU A 173 -1.74 3.87 17.35
N ILE A 174 -2.21 3.54 16.15
CA ILE A 174 -3.61 3.12 15.93
C ILE A 174 -3.82 1.66 16.34
N ALA A 175 -2.81 0.79 16.14
CA ALA A 175 -2.91 -0.65 16.32
C ALA A 175 -2.60 -1.12 17.77
N LEU A 176 -2.04 -0.28 18.61
CA LEU A 176 -1.71 -0.54 20.02
C LEU A 176 -2.73 0.12 20.96
#